data_aede5cb4596d0dd5f3b23ea32f6a5c46
#
_entry.id   aede5cb4596d0dd5f3b23ea32f6a5c46
#
_cell.length_a   1.000
_cell.length_b   1.000
_cell.length_c   1.000
_cell.angle_alpha   90.00
_cell.angle_beta   90.00
_cell.angle_gamma   90.00
#
_symmetry.space_group_name_H-M   'P 1'
#
loop_
_entity.id
_entity.type
_entity.pdbx_description
1 polymer ?
#
loop_
_entity_poly.entity_id
_entity_poly.type
_entity_poly.pdbx_seq_one_letter_code
_entity_poly.pdbx_strand_id
1 'polypeptide(L)'
;MGTKTTSGTLFNPELVTQMFNKVKGHSSLAKLSGATPMPFSGTDTFIFSMDGEASIVGEGANKPAGAAAITPVTIKPIKFVYQHRVTDEFVNLSNEKQIPYLQAFADGFAKKIARALDIAAMHGVNPATGDASDIVGTNSFAGKVTDSGHIITYNSSTPDDNIDAAVAAVQGSDGVVNGIAMAPAFGAALGAMKMSDSHAAMYPEFRFGGNPSTFAGLASDINNTVAFGANQKLRAITGDFANCFKWGYAANIPLEIIQYGDPDGQGDLKRTNEIVLRSEAYIGWGILDANSFALIKVNP
;
A
#
# COMPACT_ATOMS: atom_id res chain seq x y z
N MET A 1 -13.06 -32.41 -33.43
CA MET A 1 -13.38 -31.06 -33.02
C MET A 1 -12.48 -30.74 -31.84
N GLY A 2 -11.44 -29.94 -32.07
CA GLY A 2 -10.50 -29.58 -31.02
C GLY A 2 -11.10 -28.52 -30.08
N THR A 3 -11.16 -28.84 -28.81
CA THR A 3 -11.47 -27.90 -27.73
C THR A 3 -10.41 -26.81 -27.72
N LYS A 4 -10.74 -25.62 -28.19
CA LYS A 4 -9.92 -24.43 -27.97
C LYS A 4 -9.99 -24.11 -26.49
N THR A 5 -8.97 -24.47 -25.72
CA THR A 5 -8.72 -23.94 -24.40
C THR A 5 -8.21 -22.51 -24.54
N THR A 6 -9.12 -21.56 -24.56
CA THR A 6 -8.83 -20.13 -24.79
C THR A 6 -8.39 -19.40 -23.51
N SER A 7 -8.21 -20.09 -22.39
CA SER A 7 -7.83 -19.46 -21.11
C SER A 7 -6.33 -19.10 -21.01
N GLY A 8 -5.48 -19.58 -21.89
CA GLY A 8 -4.04 -19.34 -21.81
C GLY A 8 -3.48 -18.19 -22.64
N THR A 9 -4.28 -17.61 -23.54
CA THR A 9 -3.79 -16.62 -24.52
C THR A 9 -4.28 -15.18 -24.30
N LEU A 10 -5.19 -14.94 -23.36
CA LEU A 10 -5.78 -13.60 -23.13
C LEU A 10 -4.88 -12.69 -22.31
N PHE A 11 -3.97 -13.23 -21.50
CA PHE A 11 -2.96 -12.44 -20.81
C PHE A 11 -1.56 -12.94 -21.19
N ASN A 12 -0.91 -12.19 -22.08
CA ASN A 12 0.51 -12.29 -22.34
C ASN A 12 1.29 -11.88 -21.05
N PRO A 13 2.44 -12.51 -20.71
CA PRO A 13 3.32 -12.10 -19.62
C PRO A 13 3.66 -10.60 -19.61
N GLU A 14 3.76 -9.98 -20.78
CA GLU A 14 3.95 -8.53 -20.93
C GLU A 14 2.78 -7.72 -20.39
N LEU A 15 1.54 -8.16 -20.62
CA LEU A 15 0.35 -7.48 -20.10
C LEU A 15 0.29 -7.56 -18.57
N VAL A 16 0.64 -8.71 -18.00
CA VAL A 16 0.74 -8.89 -16.55
C VAL A 16 1.81 -7.97 -15.96
N THR A 17 2.98 -7.89 -16.59
CA THR A 17 4.05 -6.97 -16.18
C THR A 17 3.61 -5.50 -16.25
N GLN A 18 2.89 -5.12 -17.31
CA GLN A 18 2.31 -3.78 -17.44
C GLN A 18 1.26 -3.49 -16.37
N MET A 19 0.42 -4.47 -16.00
CA MET A 19 -0.55 -4.32 -14.92
C MET A 19 0.15 -4.04 -13.59
N PHE A 20 1.22 -4.74 -13.24
CA PHE A 20 1.99 -4.49 -12.02
C PHE A 20 2.70 -3.14 -12.04
N ASN A 21 3.22 -2.72 -13.19
CA ASN A 21 3.77 -1.37 -13.32
C ASN A 21 2.71 -0.27 -13.12
N LYS A 22 1.46 -0.54 -13.52
CA LYS A 22 0.31 0.37 -13.27
C LYS A 22 -0.13 0.36 -11.80
N VAL A 23 -0.02 -0.76 -11.09
CA VAL A 23 -0.22 -0.81 -9.63
C VAL A 23 0.73 0.17 -8.95
N LYS A 24 2.01 0.17 -9.32
CA LYS A 24 3.01 1.10 -8.79
C LYS A 24 2.61 2.57 -8.98
N GLY A 25 1.95 2.92 -10.07
CA GLY A 25 1.48 4.29 -10.36
C GLY A 25 0.27 4.76 -9.56
N HIS A 26 -0.43 3.87 -8.83
CA HIS A 26 -1.67 4.17 -8.12
C HIS A 26 -1.65 3.87 -6.62
N SER A 27 -0.57 3.30 -6.10
CA SER A 27 -0.35 3.03 -4.69
C SER A 27 0.79 3.87 -4.16
N SER A 28 0.57 4.58 -3.06
CA SER A 28 1.62 5.33 -2.36
C SER A 28 2.66 4.39 -1.79
N LEU A 29 2.25 3.29 -1.16
CA LEU A 29 3.18 2.32 -0.59
C LEU A 29 4.05 1.66 -1.65
N ALA A 30 3.47 1.29 -2.80
CA ALA A 30 4.22 0.71 -3.90
C ALA A 30 5.16 1.72 -4.59
N LYS A 31 4.86 3.03 -4.50
CA LYS A 31 5.70 4.10 -5.03
C LYS A 31 6.89 4.40 -4.11
N LEU A 32 6.66 4.37 -2.79
CA LEU A 32 7.66 4.67 -1.78
C LEU A 32 8.58 3.48 -1.46
N SER A 33 8.16 2.25 -1.76
CA SER A 33 8.91 1.03 -1.49
C SER A 33 9.02 0.13 -2.71
N GLY A 34 10.09 -0.67 -2.80
CA GLY A 34 10.30 -1.65 -3.86
C GLY A 34 9.46 -2.90 -3.67
N ALA A 35 8.87 -3.42 -4.77
CA ALA A 35 8.21 -4.72 -4.75
C ALA A 35 9.24 -5.85 -4.78
N THR A 36 9.01 -6.90 -4.00
CA THR A 36 9.81 -8.14 -4.03
C THR A 36 8.88 -9.31 -4.37
N PRO A 37 9.12 -10.06 -5.46
CA PRO A 37 8.34 -11.26 -5.74
C PRO A 37 8.41 -12.23 -4.55
N MET A 38 7.28 -12.84 -4.20
CA MET A 38 7.23 -13.79 -3.09
C MET A 38 6.51 -15.08 -3.49
N PRO A 39 6.87 -16.24 -2.89
CA PRO A 39 6.15 -17.48 -3.12
C PRO A 39 4.76 -17.47 -2.46
N PHE A 40 3.85 -18.32 -2.92
CA PHE A 40 2.52 -18.49 -2.33
C PHE A 40 2.54 -18.93 -0.87
N SER A 41 3.57 -19.65 -0.45
CA SER A 41 3.78 -20.05 0.94
C SER A 41 4.09 -18.87 1.88
N GLY A 42 4.35 -17.69 1.31
CA GLY A 42 4.86 -16.54 2.04
C GLY A 42 6.38 -16.52 2.10
N THR A 43 6.92 -15.47 2.69
CA THR A 43 8.35 -15.28 2.91
C THR A 43 8.58 -15.03 4.39
N ASP A 44 9.49 -15.81 4.96
CA ASP A 44 9.96 -15.57 6.32
C ASP A 44 11.13 -14.59 6.27
N THR A 45 11.03 -13.56 7.07
CA THR A 45 12.09 -12.60 7.34
C THR A 45 12.30 -12.51 8.86
N PHE A 46 13.38 -11.92 9.31
CA PHE A 46 13.61 -11.73 10.72
C PHE A 46 14.08 -10.31 11.00
N ILE A 47 13.73 -9.83 12.16
CA ILE A 47 14.24 -8.59 12.73
C ILE A 47 15.29 -9.00 13.74
N PHE A 48 16.49 -8.47 13.58
CA PHE A 48 17.58 -8.64 14.52
C PHE A 48 17.72 -7.37 15.35
N SER A 49 17.62 -7.49 16.66
CA SER A 49 17.82 -6.39 17.59
C SER A 49 18.90 -6.76 18.62
N MET A 50 19.66 -5.77 19.02
CA MET A 50 20.62 -5.87 20.13
C MET A 50 20.20 -4.90 21.23
N ASP A 51 20.21 -5.39 22.48
CA ASP A 51 19.89 -4.56 23.62
C ASP A 51 21.15 -3.91 24.19
N GLY A 52 21.03 -2.64 24.57
CA GLY A 52 22.09 -1.86 25.25
C GLY A 52 23.14 -1.32 24.29
N GLU A 53 24.00 -0.49 24.87
CA GLU A 53 25.09 0.18 24.17
C GLU A 53 26.39 -0.62 24.29
N ALA A 54 27.31 -0.37 23.31
CA ALA A 54 28.65 -0.94 23.39
C ALA A 54 29.42 -0.32 24.54
N SER A 55 30.02 -1.17 25.41
CA SER A 55 30.78 -0.72 26.55
C SER A 55 32.25 -0.42 26.19
N ILE A 56 32.78 0.66 26.74
CA ILE A 56 34.21 0.94 26.71
C ILE A 56 34.87 0.13 27.86
N VAL A 57 35.77 -0.76 27.50
CA VAL A 57 36.41 -1.66 28.45
C VAL A 57 37.91 -1.36 28.50
N GLY A 58 38.44 -1.13 29.69
CA GLY A 58 39.89 -0.95 29.93
C GLY A 58 40.67 -2.25 29.78
N GLU A 59 41.99 -2.12 29.65
CA GLU A 59 42.88 -3.27 29.55
C GLU A 59 42.77 -4.14 30.82
N GLY A 60 42.54 -5.46 30.66
CA GLY A 60 42.35 -6.41 31.74
C GLY A 60 40.97 -6.39 32.43
N ALA A 61 40.02 -5.53 32.04
CA ALA A 61 38.68 -5.49 32.60
C ALA A 61 37.74 -6.55 31.97
N ASN A 62 36.73 -6.96 32.74
CA ASN A 62 35.74 -7.91 32.27
C ASN A 62 34.88 -7.30 31.15
N LYS A 63 34.63 -8.07 30.09
CA LYS A 63 33.73 -7.70 29.01
C LYS A 63 32.29 -7.94 29.46
N PRO A 64 31.38 -6.92 29.40
CA PRO A 64 29.98 -7.12 29.72
C PRO A 64 29.29 -7.99 28.66
N ALA A 65 28.29 -8.75 29.08
CA ALA A 65 27.45 -9.51 28.17
C ALA A 65 26.43 -8.59 27.52
N GLY A 66 26.29 -8.69 26.20
CA GLY A 66 25.15 -8.10 25.46
C GLY A 66 24.04 -9.14 25.27
N ALA A 67 22.83 -8.67 25.00
CA ALA A 67 21.70 -9.49 24.58
C ALA A 67 21.32 -9.16 23.12
N ALA A 68 20.95 -10.18 22.38
CA ALA A 68 20.42 -10.03 21.02
C ALA A 68 19.13 -10.84 20.89
N ALA A 69 18.18 -10.31 20.17
CA ALA A 69 16.92 -10.98 19.88
C ALA A 69 16.71 -11.11 18.37
N ILE A 70 16.14 -12.24 17.95
CA ILE A 70 15.72 -12.50 16.58
C ILE A 70 14.20 -12.68 16.61
N THR A 71 13.47 -11.76 16.01
CA THR A 71 12.01 -11.85 15.90
C THR A 71 11.65 -12.25 14.48
N PRO A 72 11.07 -13.46 14.27
CA PRO A 72 10.63 -13.87 12.94
C PRO A 72 9.38 -13.09 12.54
N VAL A 73 9.34 -12.64 11.28
CA VAL A 73 8.19 -12.01 10.66
C VAL A 73 7.84 -12.79 9.39
N THR A 74 6.68 -13.42 9.39
CA THR A 74 6.17 -14.14 8.22
C THR A 74 5.24 -13.23 7.43
N ILE A 75 5.61 -12.94 6.19
CA ILE A 75 4.79 -12.19 5.24
C ILE A 75 4.02 -13.21 4.39
N LYS A 76 2.70 -13.27 4.58
CA LYS A 76 1.82 -14.17 3.83
C LYS A 76 1.02 -13.39 2.79
N PRO A 77 0.91 -13.90 1.54
CA PRO A 77 0.06 -13.28 0.54
C PRO A 77 -1.41 -13.34 0.94
N ILE A 78 -2.10 -12.23 0.78
CA ILE A 78 -3.55 -12.10 0.96
C ILE A 78 -4.18 -12.03 -0.43
N LYS A 79 -5.31 -12.70 -0.59
CA LYS A 79 -6.06 -12.75 -1.84
C LYS A 79 -6.94 -11.51 -1.99
N PHE A 80 -6.77 -10.77 -3.07
CA PHE A 80 -7.65 -9.71 -3.50
C PHE A 80 -8.39 -10.14 -4.75
N VAL A 81 -9.70 -9.96 -4.76
CA VAL A 81 -10.58 -10.36 -5.88
C VAL A 81 -11.37 -9.17 -6.36
N TYR A 82 -11.48 -9.04 -7.66
CA TYR A 82 -12.46 -8.15 -8.30
C TYR A 82 -13.14 -8.88 -9.45
N GLN A 83 -14.45 -8.77 -9.49
CA GLN A 83 -15.26 -9.41 -10.53
C GLN A 83 -16.43 -8.51 -10.92
N HIS A 84 -16.89 -8.66 -12.15
CA HIS A 84 -18.14 -8.02 -12.60
C HIS A 84 -18.80 -8.85 -13.72
N ARG A 85 -20.11 -8.66 -13.88
CA ARG A 85 -20.89 -9.28 -14.93
C ARG A 85 -20.81 -8.48 -16.22
N VAL A 86 -20.80 -9.20 -17.33
CA VAL A 86 -21.02 -8.67 -18.70
C VAL A 86 -21.98 -9.61 -19.42
N THR A 87 -22.66 -9.12 -20.45
CA THR A 87 -23.53 -9.98 -21.27
C THR A 87 -22.72 -11.02 -22.02
N ASP A 88 -23.27 -12.21 -22.25
CA ASP A 88 -22.57 -13.28 -22.98
C ASP A 88 -22.34 -12.97 -24.46
N GLU A 89 -23.02 -11.99 -25.02
CA GLU A 89 -22.75 -11.40 -26.33
C GLU A 89 -21.29 -10.91 -26.45
N PHE A 90 -20.66 -10.54 -25.33
CA PHE A 90 -19.25 -10.18 -25.28
C PHE A 90 -18.34 -11.28 -25.86
N VAL A 91 -18.65 -12.56 -25.59
CA VAL A 91 -17.87 -13.70 -26.10
C VAL A 91 -18.00 -13.85 -27.62
N ASN A 92 -19.10 -13.36 -28.18
CA ASN A 92 -19.38 -13.40 -29.62
C ASN A 92 -18.83 -12.19 -30.38
N LEU A 93 -18.27 -11.19 -29.69
CA LEU A 93 -17.61 -10.06 -30.33
C LEU A 93 -16.33 -10.53 -31.06
N SER A 94 -15.96 -9.82 -32.12
CA SER A 94 -14.65 -10.03 -32.76
C SER A 94 -13.50 -9.73 -31.78
N ASN A 95 -12.38 -10.39 -31.98
CA ASN A 95 -11.18 -10.18 -31.15
C ASN A 95 -10.77 -8.69 -31.08
N GLU A 96 -10.94 -7.95 -32.17
CA GLU A 96 -10.63 -6.51 -32.23
C GLU A 96 -11.47 -5.67 -31.26
N LYS A 97 -12.70 -6.12 -30.94
CA LYS A 97 -13.58 -5.45 -29.99
C LYS A 97 -13.40 -5.98 -28.56
N GLN A 98 -13.05 -7.26 -28.40
CA GLN A 98 -12.79 -7.85 -27.07
C GLN A 98 -11.51 -7.31 -26.43
N ILE A 99 -10.41 -7.18 -27.21
CA ILE A 99 -9.11 -6.78 -26.70
C ILE A 99 -9.13 -5.43 -25.98
N PRO A 100 -9.70 -4.34 -26.53
CA PRO A 100 -9.75 -3.07 -25.82
C PRO A 100 -10.53 -3.12 -24.49
N TYR A 101 -11.61 -3.91 -24.46
CA TYR A 101 -12.40 -4.09 -23.25
C TYR A 101 -11.62 -4.83 -22.15
N LEU A 102 -10.94 -5.92 -22.51
CA LEU A 102 -10.10 -6.67 -21.59
C LEU A 102 -8.91 -5.85 -21.08
N GLN A 103 -8.33 -5.00 -21.92
CA GLN A 103 -7.30 -4.05 -21.50
C GLN A 103 -7.86 -3.02 -20.51
N ALA A 104 -9.03 -2.45 -20.78
CA ALA A 104 -9.68 -1.52 -19.87
C ALA A 104 -10.04 -2.17 -18.52
N PHE A 105 -10.49 -3.42 -18.57
CA PHE A 105 -10.71 -4.21 -17.34
C PHE A 105 -9.42 -4.42 -16.56
N ALA A 106 -8.34 -4.83 -17.24
CA ALA A 106 -7.04 -5.03 -16.63
C ALA A 106 -6.50 -3.74 -15.98
N ASP A 107 -6.65 -2.60 -16.65
CA ASP A 107 -6.25 -1.29 -16.12
C ASP A 107 -7.09 -0.89 -14.91
N GLY A 108 -8.40 -1.11 -14.97
CA GLY A 108 -9.31 -0.89 -13.86
C GLY A 108 -8.99 -1.78 -12.65
N PHE A 109 -8.72 -3.05 -12.90
CA PHE A 109 -8.32 -4.01 -11.88
C PHE A 109 -7.00 -3.60 -11.20
N ALA A 110 -5.97 -3.25 -11.96
CA ALA A 110 -4.69 -2.79 -11.43
C ALA A 110 -4.86 -1.58 -10.49
N LYS A 111 -5.70 -0.62 -10.89
CA LYS A 111 -6.08 0.53 -10.04
C LYS A 111 -6.75 0.11 -8.73
N LYS A 112 -7.71 -0.82 -8.79
CA LYS A 112 -8.43 -1.30 -7.61
C LYS A 112 -7.51 -2.04 -6.66
N ILE A 113 -6.61 -2.88 -7.19
CA ILE A 113 -5.64 -3.63 -6.39
C ILE A 113 -4.60 -2.71 -5.75
N ALA A 114 -4.11 -1.70 -6.46
CA ALA A 114 -3.21 -0.70 -5.90
C ALA A 114 -3.83 0.01 -4.68
N ARG A 115 -5.08 0.47 -4.84
CA ARG A 115 -5.84 1.06 -3.74
C ARG A 115 -6.10 0.07 -2.61
N ALA A 116 -6.39 -1.19 -2.94
CA ALA A 116 -6.66 -2.23 -1.95
C ALA A 116 -5.42 -2.53 -1.09
N LEU A 117 -4.22 -2.58 -1.70
CA LEU A 117 -2.96 -2.71 -0.97
C LEU A 117 -2.78 -1.57 0.04
N ASP A 118 -2.89 -0.32 -0.43
CA ASP A 118 -2.73 0.85 0.43
C ASP A 118 -3.73 0.84 1.59
N ILE A 119 -5.02 0.65 1.29
CA ILE A 119 -6.08 0.68 2.30
C ILE A 119 -5.88 -0.42 3.35
N ALA A 120 -5.61 -1.65 2.91
CA ALA A 120 -5.40 -2.77 3.81
C ALA A 120 -4.13 -2.59 4.66
N ALA A 121 -3.01 -2.19 4.03
CA ALA A 121 -1.75 -2.01 4.74
C ALA A 121 -1.74 -0.77 5.65
N MET A 122 -2.40 0.33 5.27
CA MET A 122 -2.43 1.54 6.09
C MET A 122 -3.42 1.43 7.25
N HIS A 123 -4.61 0.88 7.01
CA HIS A 123 -5.73 0.95 7.96
C HIS A 123 -6.13 -0.39 8.58
N GLY A 124 -5.71 -1.53 8.04
CA GLY A 124 -6.11 -2.86 8.52
C GLY A 124 -7.57 -3.21 8.22
N VAL A 125 -8.16 -2.60 7.20
CA VAL A 125 -9.57 -2.76 6.85
C VAL A 125 -9.74 -3.48 5.51
N ASN A 126 -10.91 -4.08 5.30
CA ASN A 126 -11.30 -4.59 4.00
C ASN A 126 -11.60 -3.41 3.05
N PRO A 127 -10.91 -3.28 1.91
CA PRO A 127 -11.08 -2.15 1.00
C PRO A 127 -12.48 -2.01 0.40
N ALA A 128 -13.24 -3.11 0.32
CA ALA A 128 -14.58 -3.13 -0.26
C ALA A 128 -15.66 -2.61 0.72
N THR A 129 -15.56 -2.95 2.02
CA THR A 129 -16.55 -2.61 3.03
C THR A 129 -16.11 -1.47 3.94
N GLY A 130 -14.80 -1.29 4.13
CA GLY A 130 -14.25 -0.33 5.09
C GLY A 130 -14.20 -0.84 6.53
N ASP A 131 -14.65 -2.07 6.78
CA ASP A 131 -14.63 -2.68 8.10
C ASP A 131 -13.27 -3.30 8.42
N ALA A 132 -12.97 -3.48 9.70
CA ALA A 132 -11.76 -4.17 10.15
C ALA A 132 -11.66 -5.57 9.54
N SER A 133 -10.47 -5.96 9.09
CA SER A 133 -10.23 -7.25 8.46
C SER A 133 -9.44 -8.17 9.37
N ASP A 134 -10.06 -9.27 9.82
CA ASP A 134 -9.38 -10.30 10.61
C ASP A 134 -8.23 -10.97 9.85
N ILE A 135 -8.30 -11.00 8.51
CA ILE A 135 -7.24 -11.54 7.64
C ILE A 135 -6.00 -10.67 7.69
N VAL A 136 -6.17 -9.34 7.71
CA VAL A 136 -5.05 -8.38 7.87
C VAL A 136 -4.60 -8.33 9.33
N GLY A 137 -5.53 -8.42 10.27
CA GLY A 137 -5.27 -8.35 11.70
C GLY A 137 -4.52 -7.06 12.06
N THR A 138 -3.44 -7.22 12.83
CA THR A 138 -2.56 -6.10 13.23
C THR A 138 -1.50 -5.75 12.18
N ASN A 139 -1.44 -6.44 11.01
CA ASN A 139 -0.43 -6.18 9.98
C ASN A 139 -0.78 -4.95 9.14
N SER A 140 -0.92 -3.81 9.79
CA SER A 140 -1.18 -2.51 9.17
C SER A 140 -0.43 -1.42 9.93
N PHE A 141 -0.21 -0.26 9.28
CA PHE A 141 0.40 0.87 9.96
C PHE A 141 -0.42 1.31 11.18
N ALA A 142 -1.75 1.36 11.04
CA ALA A 142 -2.64 1.71 12.16
C ALA A 142 -2.58 0.70 13.31
N GLY A 143 -2.33 -0.58 13.02
CA GLY A 143 -2.26 -1.66 14.02
C GLY A 143 -0.88 -1.89 14.61
N LYS A 144 0.19 -1.55 13.87
CA LYS A 144 1.57 -1.75 14.31
C LYS A 144 2.16 -0.53 15.01
N VAL A 145 1.91 0.69 14.48
CA VAL A 145 2.42 1.93 15.05
C VAL A 145 1.45 2.40 16.12
N THR A 146 1.62 1.90 17.34
CA THR A 146 0.73 2.16 18.49
C THR A 146 1.39 2.98 19.59
N ASP A 147 2.71 3.17 19.53
CA ASP A 147 3.42 4.02 20.46
C ASP A 147 2.96 5.47 20.32
N SER A 148 2.55 6.07 21.44
CA SER A 148 2.06 7.45 21.50
C SER A 148 3.14 8.46 21.05
N GLY A 149 4.41 8.18 21.23
CA GLY A 149 5.53 9.00 20.75
C GLY A 149 5.62 9.08 19.24
N HIS A 150 5.13 8.05 18.54
CA HIS A 150 5.10 7.96 17.07
C HIS A 150 3.73 8.36 16.46
N ILE A 151 2.80 8.82 17.28
CA ILE A 151 1.47 9.32 16.84
C ILE A 151 1.41 10.83 17.04
N ILE A 152 1.54 11.57 15.96
CA ILE A 152 1.55 13.04 15.96
C ILE A 152 0.14 13.57 15.74
N THR A 153 -0.29 14.49 16.57
CA THR A 153 -1.59 15.17 16.41
C THR A 153 -1.52 16.15 15.25
N TYR A 154 -2.40 15.98 14.27
CA TYR A 154 -2.48 16.86 13.11
C TYR A 154 -2.96 18.26 13.47
N ASN A 155 -2.19 19.27 13.10
CA ASN A 155 -2.56 20.67 13.10
C ASN A 155 -2.56 21.20 11.66
N SER A 156 -3.72 21.60 11.16
CA SER A 156 -3.86 22.11 9.79
C SER A 156 -3.25 23.50 9.56
N SER A 157 -2.93 24.22 10.63
CA SER A 157 -2.32 25.55 10.55
C SER A 157 -0.80 25.50 10.43
N THR A 158 -0.18 24.41 10.90
CA THR A 158 1.27 24.18 10.89
C THR A 158 1.56 22.72 10.46
N PRO A 159 1.20 22.33 9.23
CA PRO A 159 1.40 20.97 8.76
C PRO A 159 2.90 20.59 8.60
N ASP A 160 3.78 21.55 8.39
CA ASP A 160 5.23 21.39 8.38
C ASP A 160 5.79 21.02 9.75
N ASP A 161 5.36 21.70 10.84
CA ASP A 161 5.72 21.32 12.21
C ASP A 161 5.31 19.86 12.53
N ASN A 162 4.20 19.38 11.93
CA ASN A 162 3.79 17.99 12.11
C ASN A 162 4.75 17.02 11.43
N ILE A 163 5.31 17.39 10.27
CA ILE A 163 6.33 16.57 9.59
C ILE A 163 7.60 16.56 10.43
N ASP A 164 8.04 17.72 10.91
CA ASP A 164 9.25 17.84 11.74
C ASP A 164 9.11 17.00 13.02
N ALA A 165 7.96 17.06 13.69
CA ALA A 165 7.68 16.23 14.87
C ALA A 165 7.68 14.72 14.53
N ALA A 166 7.12 14.32 13.38
CA ALA A 166 7.12 12.94 12.94
C ALA A 166 8.52 12.43 12.60
N VAL A 167 9.34 13.25 11.93
CA VAL A 167 10.74 12.94 11.65
C VAL A 167 11.54 12.83 12.93
N ALA A 168 11.36 13.77 13.88
CA ALA A 168 12.03 13.74 15.17
C ALA A 168 11.68 12.48 15.99
N ALA A 169 10.42 12.04 15.95
CA ALA A 169 9.98 10.82 16.63
C ALA A 169 10.70 9.58 16.08
N VAL A 170 10.80 9.43 14.76
CA VAL A 170 11.50 8.32 14.12
C VAL A 170 13.00 8.36 14.42
N GLN A 171 13.62 9.54 14.30
CA GLN A 171 15.06 9.71 14.59
C GLN A 171 15.38 9.52 16.08
N GLY A 172 14.45 9.87 16.96
CA GLY A 172 14.58 9.62 18.41
C GLY A 172 14.61 8.13 18.79
N SER A 173 14.18 7.27 17.87
CA SER A 173 14.25 5.80 17.96
C SER A 173 15.35 5.20 17.06
N ASP A 174 16.38 5.97 16.74
CA ASP A 174 17.49 5.59 15.84
C ASP A 174 17.03 5.19 14.42
N GLY A 175 15.80 5.57 14.04
CA GLY A 175 15.25 5.31 12.74
C GLY A 175 15.70 6.31 11.66
N VAL A 176 15.57 5.90 10.41
CA VAL A 176 15.83 6.74 9.22
C VAL A 176 14.51 7.08 8.55
N VAL A 177 14.36 8.32 8.08
CA VAL A 177 13.20 8.72 7.30
C VAL A 177 13.63 8.92 5.84
N ASN A 178 12.99 8.20 4.92
CA ASN A 178 13.25 8.31 3.48
C ASN A 178 11.98 8.58 2.66
N GLY A 179 10.80 8.55 3.28
CA GLY A 179 9.56 8.78 2.55
C GLY A 179 8.41 9.29 3.41
N ILE A 180 7.44 9.89 2.71
CA ILE A 180 6.19 10.37 3.30
C ILE A 180 5.02 10.10 2.35
N ALA A 181 3.99 9.44 2.86
CA ALA A 181 2.69 9.29 2.21
C ALA A 181 1.69 10.27 2.83
N MET A 182 1.04 11.08 2.02
CA MET A 182 0.16 12.17 2.50
C MET A 182 -1.26 12.03 1.95
N ALA A 183 -2.24 12.39 2.79
CA ALA A 183 -3.61 12.58 2.33
C ALA A 183 -3.74 13.89 1.52
N PRO A 184 -4.69 13.99 0.57
CA PRO A 184 -4.89 15.22 -0.20
C PRO A 184 -5.14 16.46 0.66
N ALA A 185 -5.85 16.31 1.78
CA ALA A 185 -6.08 17.41 2.72
C ALA A 185 -4.79 17.92 3.37
N PHE A 186 -3.82 17.02 3.64
CA PHE A 186 -2.52 17.40 4.20
C PHE A 186 -1.67 18.16 3.16
N GLY A 187 -1.59 17.65 1.92
CA GLY A 187 -0.91 18.35 0.84
C GLY A 187 -1.52 19.71 0.52
N ALA A 188 -2.87 19.81 0.57
CA ALA A 188 -3.56 21.10 0.39
C ALA A 188 -3.24 22.09 1.52
N ALA A 189 -3.09 21.61 2.77
CA ALA A 189 -2.70 22.45 3.90
C ALA A 189 -1.27 22.99 3.72
N LEU A 190 -0.30 22.16 3.30
CA LEU A 190 1.05 22.61 2.94
C LEU A 190 1.03 23.66 1.81
N GLY A 191 0.27 23.40 0.75
CA GLY A 191 0.14 24.34 -0.37
C GLY A 191 -0.56 25.67 -0.01
N ALA A 192 -1.35 25.70 1.08
CA ALA A 192 -2.01 26.91 1.56
C ALA A 192 -1.09 27.81 2.40
N MET A 193 0.03 27.28 2.91
CA MET A 193 0.96 28.04 3.75
C MET A 193 1.59 29.18 2.97
N LYS A 194 1.72 30.33 3.65
CA LYS A 194 2.29 31.54 3.07
C LYS A 194 3.35 32.10 4.02
N MET A 195 4.39 32.67 3.42
CA MET A 195 5.38 33.44 4.16
C MET A 195 4.71 34.69 4.79
N SER A 196 5.06 35.01 6.03
CA SER A 196 4.48 36.14 6.77
C SER A 196 4.72 37.48 6.06
N ASP A 197 5.91 37.67 5.51
CA ASP A 197 6.36 38.97 5.01
C ASP A 197 5.94 39.25 3.57
N SER A 198 5.98 38.23 2.71
CA SER A 198 5.74 38.37 1.26
C SER A 198 4.39 37.86 0.80
N HIS A 199 3.65 37.15 1.66
CA HIS A 199 2.45 36.37 1.31
C HIS A 199 2.67 35.37 0.15
N ALA A 200 3.93 35.12 -0.23
CA ALA A 200 4.27 34.10 -1.21
C ALA A 200 3.96 32.71 -0.66
N ALA A 201 3.65 31.77 -1.54
CA ALA A 201 3.47 30.39 -1.12
C ALA A 201 4.78 29.85 -0.54
N MET A 202 4.73 29.24 0.65
CA MET A 202 5.88 28.62 1.28
C MET A 202 6.29 27.33 0.56
N TYR A 203 5.30 26.54 0.16
CA TYR A 203 5.45 25.26 -0.56
C TYR A 203 4.68 25.30 -1.88
N PRO A 204 5.17 25.99 -2.92
CA PRO A 204 4.44 26.19 -4.17
C PRO A 204 4.18 24.90 -4.93
N GLU A 205 5.00 23.84 -4.73
CA GLU A 205 4.88 22.53 -5.35
C GLU A 205 3.62 21.75 -4.97
N PHE A 206 3.01 22.09 -3.83
CA PHE A 206 1.74 21.49 -3.38
C PHE A 206 0.49 22.28 -3.81
N ARG A 207 0.66 23.45 -4.44
CA ARG A 207 -0.49 24.25 -4.83
C ARG A 207 -1.24 23.64 -6.01
N PHE A 208 -2.53 23.94 -6.05
CA PHE A 208 -3.41 23.55 -7.15
C PHE A 208 -3.44 22.03 -7.42
N GLY A 209 -3.27 21.22 -6.38
CA GLY A 209 -3.29 19.74 -6.49
C GLY A 209 -1.96 19.15 -6.95
N GLY A 210 -0.85 19.90 -6.79
CA GLY A 210 0.50 19.38 -7.05
C GLY A 210 0.79 18.14 -6.20
N ASN A 211 1.40 17.14 -6.81
CA ASN A 211 1.88 15.92 -6.14
C ASN A 211 3.36 15.72 -6.49
N PRO A 212 4.26 16.39 -5.76
CA PRO A 212 5.69 16.24 -5.98
C PRO A 212 6.14 14.83 -5.63
N SER A 213 7.03 14.25 -6.44
CA SER A 213 7.62 12.93 -6.16
C SER A 213 8.66 12.95 -5.04
N THR A 214 9.15 14.15 -4.70
CA THR A 214 10.11 14.37 -3.61
C THR A 214 9.77 15.69 -2.90
N PHE A 215 9.88 15.70 -1.59
CA PHE A 215 9.68 16.87 -0.76
C PHE A 215 10.77 16.92 0.33
N ALA A 216 11.52 18.00 0.41
CA ALA A 216 12.63 18.18 1.36
C ALA A 216 13.62 16.98 1.39
N GLY A 217 13.88 16.36 0.24
CA GLY A 217 14.75 15.17 0.13
C GLY A 217 14.08 13.84 0.42
N LEU A 218 12.83 13.82 0.92
CA LEU A 218 12.04 12.60 1.15
C LEU A 218 11.28 12.23 -0.13
N ALA A 219 11.20 10.95 -0.45
CA ALA A 219 10.25 10.47 -1.45
C ALA A 219 8.82 10.77 -0.99
N SER A 220 7.98 11.37 -1.83
CA SER A 220 6.65 11.78 -1.42
C SER A 220 5.57 11.31 -2.40
N ASP A 221 4.38 11.07 -1.86
CA ASP A 221 3.19 10.83 -2.65
C ASP A 221 1.93 11.30 -1.92
N ILE A 222 1.01 11.89 -2.69
CA ILE A 222 -0.30 12.30 -2.20
C ILE A 222 -1.35 11.36 -2.78
N ASN A 223 -2.06 10.66 -1.89
CA ASN A 223 -3.09 9.73 -2.28
C ASN A 223 -4.26 9.75 -1.29
N ASN A 224 -5.48 9.64 -1.82
CA ASN A 224 -6.68 9.58 -0.99
C ASN A 224 -6.83 8.26 -0.21
N THR A 225 -6.00 7.25 -0.47
CA THR A 225 -5.95 6.01 0.30
C THR A 225 -5.40 6.23 1.72
N VAL A 226 -4.57 7.26 1.93
CA VAL A 226 -4.05 7.63 3.25
C VAL A 226 -5.16 8.07 4.21
N ALA A 227 -6.20 8.75 3.70
CA ALA A 227 -7.37 9.15 4.49
C ALA A 227 -8.60 8.39 3.99
N PHE A 228 -8.73 7.14 4.37
CA PHE A 228 -9.80 6.25 3.92
C PHE A 228 -10.85 5.99 5.00
N GLY A 229 -12.10 5.78 4.56
CA GLY A 229 -13.22 5.38 5.41
C GLY A 229 -13.91 6.54 6.15
N ALA A 230 -14.91 6.20 6.95
CA ALA A 230 -15.75 7.17 7.67
C ALA A 230 -14.96 7.99 8.70
N ASN A 231 -13.92 7.42 9.29
CA ASN A 231 -13.13 8.06 10.33
C ASN A 231 -11.92 8.86 9.84
N GLN A 232 -11.58 8.83 8.57
CA GLN A 232 -10.50 9.59 7.91
C GLN A 232 -9.48 10.29 8.85
N LYS A 233 -9.03 9.60 9.90
CA LYS A 233 -8.17 10.18 10.92
C LYS A 233 -6.73 10.35 10.48
N LEU A 234 -6.22 9.42 9.67
CA LEU A 234 -4.85 9.44 9.20
C LEU A 234 -4.67 10.56 8.16
N ARG A 235 -3.62 11.34 8.32
CA ARG A 235 -3.27 12.45 7.42
C ARG A 235 -1.95 12.24 6.70
N ALA A 236 -0.96 11.64 7.37
CA ALA A 236 0.29 11.25 6.75
C ALA A 236 0.94 10.08 7.49
N ILE A 237 1.82 9.37 6.78
CA ILE A 237 2.72 8.35 7.30
C ILE A 237 4.12 8.75 6.87
N THR A 238 5.03 8.86 7.81
CA THR A 238 6.43 9.23 7.58
C THR A 238 7.32 8.12 8.12
N GLY A 239 8.41 7.77 7.43
CA GLY A 239 9.35 6.76 7.94
C GLY A 239 10.21 6.11 6.87
N ASP A 240 10.77 4.93 7.21
CA ASP A 240 11.64 4.14 6.35
C ASP A 240 10.85 3.13 5.51
N PHE A 241 10.28 3.59 4.41
CA PHE A 241 9.57 2.73 3.47
C PHE A 241 10.50 1.81 2.67
N ALA A 242 11.74 2.20 2.46
CA ALA A 242 12.66 1.43 1.63
C ALA A 242 13.14 0.15 2.35
N ASN A 243 13.43 0.22 3.65
CA ASN A 243 14.02 -0.88 4.40
C ASN A 243 13.01 -1.58 5.31
N CYS A 244 12.13 -0.83 5.99
CA CYS A 244 11.25 -1.34 7.03
C CYS A 244 9.82 -1.65 6.57
N PHE A 245 9.46 -1.33 5.33
CA PHE A 245 8.24 -1.81 4.69
C PHE A 245 8.58 -2.69 3.50
N LYS A 246 8.08 -3.91 3.50
CA LYS A 246 8.26 -4.88 2.40
C LYS A 246 6.90 -5.30 1.88
N TRP A 247 6.79 -5.35 0.56
CA TRP A 247 5.60 -5.88 -0.09
C TRP A 247 5.98 -6.65 -1.35
N GLY A 248 5.08 -7.50 -1.78
CA GLY A 248 5.30 -8.26 -2.99
C GLY A 248 4.06 -9.00 -3.43
N TYR A 249 4.15 -9.62 -4.59
CA TYR A 249 3.07 -10.40 -5.16
C TYR A 249 3.54 -11.83 -5.43
N ALA A 250 2.65 -12.78 -5.17
CA ALA A 250 2.84 -14.18 -5.53
C ALA A 250 2.21 -14.40 -6.90
N ALA A 251 3.01 -14.84 -7.84
CA ALA A 251 2.72 -15.25 -9.24
C ALA A 251 1.36 -14.84 -9.88
N ASN A 252 1.42 -14.64 -11.17
CA ASN A 252 0.37 -14.45 -12.19
C ASN A 252 -1.05 -14.15 -11.71
N ILE A 253 -1.57 -13.00 -12.11
CA ILE A 253 -2.98 -12.62 -11.97
C ILE A 253 -3.75 -13.37 -13.06
N PRO A 254 -4.55 -14.41 -12.73
CA PRO A 254 -5.39 -15.06 -13.73
C PRO A 254 -6.63 -14.19 -14.01
N LEU A 255 -6.92 -13.95 -15.27
CA LEU A 255 -8.27 -13.58 -15.68
C LEU A 255 -9.07 -14.86 -15.90
N GLU A 256 -10.16 -14.99 -15.21
CA GLU A 256 -11.11 -16.08 -15.37
C GLU A 256 -12.39 -15.54 -16.01
N ILE A 257 -12.88 -16.26 -17.03
CA ILE A 257 -14.18 -16.03 -17.61
C ILE A 257 -15.10 -17.14 -17.13
N ILE A 258 -16.04 -16.79 -16.24
CA ILE A 258 -17.00 -17.72 -15.67
C ILE A 258 -18.30 -17.60 -16.46
N GLN A 259 -18.74 -18.70 -17.04
CA GLN A 259 -19.92 -18.75 -17.91
C GLN A 259 -21.14 -19.42 -17.27
N TYR A 260 -21.00 -20.03 -16.10
CA TYR A 260 -22.03 -20.83 -15.46
C TYR A 260 -22.04 -20.63 -13.96
N GLY A 261 -23.21 -20.84 -13.34
CA GLY A 261 -23.41 -20.78 -11.90
C GLY A 261 -23.70 -19.37 -11.39
N ASP A 262 -23.57 -19.19 -10.07
CA ASP A 262 -23.79 -17.93 -9.36
C ASP A 262 -22.52 -17.52 -8.60
N PRO A 263 -21.51 -16.99 -9.28
CA PRO A 263 -20.21 -16.71 -8.65
C PRO A 263 -20.21 -15.48 -7.73
N ASP A 264 -21.23 -14.63 -7.77
CA ASP A 264 -21.32 -13.36 -7.04
C ASP A 264 -22.60 -13.24 -6.19
N GLY A 265 -23.41 -14.29 -6.10
CA GLY A 265 -24.64 -14.30 -5.31
C GLY A 265 -25.80 -13.51 -5.89
N GLN A 266 -25.72 -13.13 -7.18
CA GLN A 266 -26.78 -12.35 -7.85
C GLN A 266 -27.68 -13.18 -8.77
N GLY A 267 -27.63 -14.53 -8.66
CA GLY A 267 -28.39 -15.47 -9.46
C GLY A 267 -27.58 -16.11 -10.58
N ASP A 268 -28.16 -17.19 -11.14
CA ASP A 268 -27.47 -17.99 -12.17
C ASP A 268 -27.23 -17.19 -13.45
N LEU A 269 -25.99 -17.22 -13.94
CA LEU A 269 -25.53 -16.46 -15.11
C LEU A 269 -26.30 -16.84 -16.39
N LYS A 270 -26.65 -18.11 -16.57
CA LYS A 270 -27.38 -18.53 -17.77
C LYS A 270 -28.84 -18.08 -17.79
N ARG A 271 -29.40 -17.80 -16.63
CA ARG A 271 -30.77 -17.26 -16.54
C ARG A 271 -30.86 -15.83 -17.12
N THR A 272 -29.76 -15.07 -17.04
CA THR A 272 -29.68 -13.66 -17.46
C THR A 272 -28.84 -13.44 -18.71
N ASN A 273 -28.31 -14.52 -19.33
CA ASN A 273 -27.36 -14.46 -20.45
C ASN A 273 -26.13 -13.59 -20.13
N GLU A 274 -25.52 -13.87 -18.99
CA GLU A 274 -24.36 -13.15 -18.52
C GLU A 274 -23.16 -14.08 -18.34
N ILE A 275 -21.99 -13.49 -18.30
CA ILE A 275 -20.72 -14.10 -17.87
C ILE A 275 -20.08 -13.21 -16.83
N VAL A 276 -19.20 -13.78 -16.00
CA VAL A 276 -18.40 -13.01 -15.05
C VAL A 276 -16.94 -12.98 -15.49
N LEU A 277 -16.39 -11.77 -15.54
CA LEU A 277 -14.96 -11.55 -15.62
C LEU A 277 -14.42 -11.40 -14.19
N ARG A 278 -13.55 -12.32 -13.76
CA ARG A 278 -12.90 -12.33 -12.44
C ARG A 278 -11.40 -12.23 -12.59
N SER A 279 -10.78 -11.41 -11.78
CA SER A 279 -9.33 -11.41 -11.63
C SER A 279 -8.97 -11.45 -10.16
N GLU A 280 -7.90 -12.17 -9.84
CA GLU A 280 -7.41 -12.38 -8.48
C GLU A 280 -5.94 -11.98 -8.39
N ALA A 281 -5.56 -11.29 -7.31
CA ALA A 281 -4.19 -10.95 -7.01
C ALA A 281 -3.84 -11.42 -5.60
N TYR A 282 -2.66 -11.96 -5.45
CA TYR A 282 -2.12 -12.40 -4.16
C TYR A 282 -0.97 -11.47 -3.80
N ILE A 283 -1.20 -10.59 -2.84
CA ILE A 283 -0.24 -9.58 -2.39
C ILE A 283 0.01 -9.75 -0.92
N GLY A 284 1.28 -9.82 -0.54
CA GLY A 284 1.71 -9.82 0.84
C GLY A 284 2.51 -8.57 1.16
N TRP A 285 2.44 -8.13 2.42
CA TRP A 285 3.26 -7.04 2.94
C TRP A 285 3.61 -7.30 4.40
N GLY A 286 4.64 -6.60 4.86
CA GLY A 286 5.07 -6.62 6.25
C GLY A 286 5.71 -5.30 6.64
N ILE A 287 5.35 -4.83 7.82
CA ILE A 287 6.01 -3.73 8.50
C ILE A 287 7.00 -4.39 9.46
N LEU A 288 8.29 -4.23 9.18
CA LEU A 288 9.35 -4.94 9.91
C LEU A 288 9.62 -4.27 11.25
N ASP A 289 9.67 -2.93 11.27
CA ASP A 289 9.86 -2.17 12.48
C ASP A 289 8.83 -1.04 12.56
N ALA A 290 8.04 -1.03 13.62
CA ALA A 290 7.01 -0.03 13.86
C ALA A 290 7.60 1.33 14.28
N ASN A 291 8.74 1.33 14.97
CA ASN A 291 9.40 2.55 15.45
C ASN A 291 10.09 3.32 14.32
N SER A 292 10.31 2.69 13.19
CA SER A 292 10.79 3.35 11.97
C SER A 292 9.71 4.14 11.24
N PHE A 293 8.50 4.25 11.81
CA PHE A 293 7.39 5.00 11.22
C PHE A 293 6.70 5.88 12.25
N ALA A 294 6.20 7.03 11.81
CA ALA A 294 5.34 7.91 12.58
C ALA A 294 4.05 8.22 11.80
N LEU A 295 2.93 8.31 12.50
CA LEU A 295 1.62 8.57 11.96
C LEU A 295 1.13 9.95 12.38
N ILE A 296 0.71 10.77 11.42
CA ILE A 296 0.06 12.06 11.68
C ILE A 296 -1.46 11.85 11.60
N LYS A 297 -2.16 12.03 12.72
CA LYS A 297 -3.60 11.72 12.84
C LYS A 297 -4.38 12.92 13.39
N VAL A 298 -5.63 13.04 12.98
CA VAL A 298 -6.60 13.95 13.60
C VAL A 298 -7.18 13.27 14.84
N ASN A 299 -7.11 13.92 15.99
CA ASN A 299 -7.63 13.41 17.27
C ASN A 299 -7.21 11.92 17.47
N PRO A 300 -5.96 11.67 17.72
CA PRO A 300 -5.39 10.32 17.86
C PRO A 300 -5.96 9.54 19.04
#